data_92b7bae880b552fd19c6ee76026a30fc
#
_entry.id   92b7bae880b552fd19c6ee76026a30fc
#
_cell.length_a   1.000
_cell.length_b   1.000
_cell.length_c   1.000
_cell.angle_alpha   90.00
_cell.angle_beta   90.00
_cell.angle_gamma   90.00
#
_symmetry.space_group_name_H-M   'P 1'
#
loop_
_entity.id
_entity.type
_entity.pdbx_description
1 polymer ?
#
loop_
_entity_poly.entity_id
_entity_poly.type
_entity_poly.pdbx_seq_one_letter_code
_entity_poly.pdbx_strand_id
1 'polypeptide(L)'
;MRVAYVSAMSTLDFQGREVIAALETQFKPKPSPVVPPEIRIKNAIVCSFFTSDDYYKAHGARLRSNLEDLGIAFDLREITKKEGEDWAAICRKKVAFIAEVCAKNPDKKVFWIDVDCELFSIPDFILNSTADLIGFQRGFSTPTKIGYQNRGRFWEPCFWGINNTDQARKMINAAAEFEEVATVRATDDYFFEEAWRATSGNMTFQIIPSNCAVDKGAGSLESHEVFFRFGSSGQVENFKGVVEQHKGNTAKRLLNPKRELLRFAKRIEEKLPLGISTKLRLIVDASGVTGFLTGKSHNNINNQTINKLVTAGKSGDLAKFNESLTHFKRKALPNRYERAAIKVASSYLAYSAKPSKKEILISWWENPYPGNFGDWLTPFIFNHYTENRIIFQGLTSRTNKSHIVSLGSVGRFIKPNSVVVGTGVSSFKHALNPKADYISVRGPHTAKLLIESGGPEVTSFGDPGVVLSRILPFTRGETNGRIALVRHYTHVQAPVRLPENFDELSVQISHPDDVIAFIEKLNEYESVVTSAMHVMITCQSYGIPCALIVFKGFEEYVHGTGIKYSDYALGAGLPVMDPIAINPKLDMAEIEPITFTYKVSESKIDEVEAAIRESLKRFKK
;
A
#
# COMPACT_ATOMS: atom_id res chain seq x y z
N MET A 1 -0.19 -8.03 32.69
CA MET A 1 -0.88 -7.68 31.43
C MET A 1 0.09 -8.02 30.28
N ARG A 2 -0.04 -9.20 29.68
CA ARG A 2 0.73 -9.56 28.47
C ARG A 2 -0.16 -9.31 27.27
N VAL A 3 -0.19 -8.09 26.79
CA VAL A 3 -0.72 -7.78 25.47
C VAL A 3 0.43 -8.01 24.49
N ALA A 4 0.38 -9.11 23.75
CA ALA A 4 1.31 -9.31 22.67
C ALA A 4 0.91 -8.35 21.53
N TYR A 5 1.58 -7.23 21.46
CA TYR A 5 1.49 -6.27 20.35
C TYR A 5 2.25 -6.84 19.15
N VAL A 6 1.65 -7.74 18.41
CA VAL A 6 2.32 -8.33 17.24
C VAL A 6 1.88 -7.67 15.92
N SER A 7 0.63 -7.22 15.82
CA SER A 7 0.11 -6.68 14.56
C SER A 7 0.67 -5.33 14.11
N ALA A 8 1.28 -4.56 15.03
CA ALA A 8 1.88 -3.28 14.68
C ALA A 8 3.33 -3.39 14.20
N MET A 9 3.97 -4.54 14.40
CA MET A 9 5.39 -4.72 14.17
C MET A 9 5.72 -5.40 12.84
N SER A 10 4.74 -6.02 12.16
CA SER A 10 4.97 -6.74 10.89
C SER A 10 5.41 -5.86 9.71
N THR A 11 5.48 -4.56 9.91
CA THR A 11 5.89 -3.62 8.85
C THR A 11 7.07 -2.74 9.21
N LEU A 12 7.69 -2.90 10.39
CA LEU A 12 8.50 -1.78 10.86
C LEU A 12 9.89 -2.03 11.36
N ASP A 13 10.32 -3.21 11.78
CA ASP A 13 11.74 -3.38 12.07
C ASP A 13 12.22 -4.81 12.36
N PHE A 14 13.51 -4.90 12.56
CA PHE A 14 14.29 -6.11 12.75
C PHE A 14 13.89 -6.93 14.00
N GLN A 15 13.41 -6.28 15.05
CA GLN A 15 13.00 -6.95 16.31
C GLN A 15 11.65 -7.64 16.16
N GLY A 16 10.79 -7.18 15.23
CA GLY A 16 9.53 -7.84 14.90
C GLY A 16 9.71 -9.22 14.26
N ARG A 17 10.84 -9.48 13.61
CA ARG A 17 11.08 -10.76 12.92
C ARG A 17 11.32 -11.92 13.88
N GLU A 18 12.03 -11.73 14.98
CA GLU A 18 12.21 -12.78 15.99
C GLU A 18 10.89 -13.19 16.64
N VAL A 19 10.01 -12.21 16.87
CA VAL A 19 8.68 -12.46 17.40
C VAL A 19 7.79 -13.16 16.36
N ILE A 20 7.88 -12.76 15.08
CA ILE A 20 7.16 -13.40 13.99
C ILE A 20 7.66 -14.83 13.78
N ALA A 21 8.97 -15.07 13.76
CA ALA A 21 9.56 -16.41 13.65
C ALA A 21 9.17 -17.31 14.81
N ALA A 22 9.11 -16.80 16.04
CA ALA A 22 8.64 -17.53 17.21
C ALA A 22 7.14 -17.87 17.12
N LEU A 23 6.32 -16.98 16.52
CA LEU A 23 4.92 -17.24 16.26
C LEU A 23 4.75 -18.23 15.11
N GLU A 24 5.52 -18.12 14.03
CA GLU A 24 5.50 -19.05 12.89
C GLU A 24 5.71 -20.51 13.32
N THR A 25 6.54 -20.76 14.32
CA THR A 25 6.72 -22.10 14.89
C THR A 25 5.49 -22.61 15.65
N GLN A 26 4.66 -21.71 16.17
CA GLN A 26 3.41 -22.08 16.85
C GLN A 26 2.26 -22.33 15.86
N PHE A 27 2.33 -21.75 14.65
CA PHE A 27 1.30 -21.84 13.62
C PHE A 27 1.47 -23.00 12.64
N LYS A 28 2.48 -23.85 12.77
CA LYS A 28 2.62 -25.01 11.88
C LYS A 28 1.50 -26.00 12.17
N PRO A 29 0.52 -26.19 11.27
CA PRO A 29 -0.45 -27.24 11.45
C PRO A 29 0.28 -28.58 11.44
N LYS A 30 0.04 -29.42 12.43
CA LYS A 30 0.48 -30.80 12.36
C LYS A 30 -0.23 -31.46 11.17
N PRO A 31 0.46 -32.24 10.32
CA PRO A 31 -0.20 -33.01 9.29
C PRO A 31 -1.26 -33.90 9.94
N SER A 32 -2.52 -33.62 9.65
CA SER A 32 -3.63 -34.43 10.14
C SER A 32 -3.76 -35.69 9.26
N PRO A 33 -3.84 -36.87 9.83
CA PRO A 33 -4.20 -38.06 9.09
C PRO A 33 -5.62 -37.86 8.50
N VAL A 34 -5.86 -38.34 7.30
CA VAL A 34 -7.17 -38.37 6.66
C VAL A 34 -8.04 -39.35 7.45
N VAL A 35 -8.92 -38.85 8.30
CA VAL A 35 -9.88 -39.62 9.08
C VAL A 35 -11.28 -39.12 8.69
N PRO A 36 -12.32 -40.01 8.61
CA PRO A 36 -13.71 -39.60 8.33
C PRO A 36 -14.21 -38.52 9.31
N PRO A 37 -15.33 -37.81 9.01
CA PRO A 37 -15.74 -36.60 9.72
C PRO A 37 -16.15 -36.85 11.18
N GLU A 38 -15.19 -37.11 12.03
CA GLU A 38 -15.35 -37.08 13.48
C GLU A 38 -15.01 -35.69 14.00
N ILE A 39 -15.74 -35.25 15.02
CA ILE A 39 -15.42 -33.99 15.72
C ILE A 39 -14.04 -34.12 16.34
N ARG A 40 -13.06 -33.47 15.72
CA ARG A 40 -11.65 -33.46 16.17
C ARG A 40 -11.42 -32.39 17.23
N ILE A 41 -12.14 -31.26 17.12
CA ILE A 41 -12.04 -30.13 18.06
C ILE A 41 -13.25 -30.15 18.98
N LYS A 42 -13.08 -30.70 20.19
CA LYS A 42 -14.20 -30.95 21.12
C LYS A 42 -14.53 -29.78 22.03
N ASN A 43 -13.57 -28.89 22.33
CA ASN A 43 -13.69 -27.80 23.29
C ASN A 43 -14.15 -26.47 22.69
N ALA A 44 -14.52 -26.45 21.42
CA ALA A 44 -14.94 -25.26 20.70
C ALA A 44 -16.16 -25.54 19.82
N ILE A 45 -16.89 -24.47 19.49
CA ILE A 45 -17.98 -24.45 18.52
C ILE A 45 -17.90 -23.19 17.68
N VAL A 46 -18.10 -23.31 16.38
CA VAL A 46 -18.21 -22.17 15.47
C VAL A 46 -19.68 -21.83 15.24
N CYS A 47 -20.04 -20.57 15.27
CA CYS A 47 -21.42 -20.16 14.98
C CYS A 47 -21.47 -19.08 13.91
N SER A 48 -22.53 -19.15 13.10
CA SER A 48 -22.84 -18.18 12.06
C SER A 48 -24.32 -18.27 11.69
N PHE A 49 -24.82 -17.25 10.99
CA PHE A 49 -26.09 -17.33 10.31
C PHE A 49 -26.03 -16.62 8.96
N PHE A 50 -27.00 -16.91 8.10
CA PHE A 50 -27.12 -16.29 6.79
C PHE A 50 -28.59 -16.14 6.40
N THR A 51 -28.87 -15.18 5.52
CA THR A 51 -30.19 -14.95 4.95
C THR A 51 -30.48 -15.91 3.81
N SER A 52 -31.79 -16.16 3.54
CA SER A 52 -32.28 -17.17 2.59
C SER A 52 -32.12 -16.81 1.11
N ASP A 53 -31.39 -15.73 0.77
CA ASP A 53 -31.06 -15.42 -0.63
C ASP A 53 -29.96 -16.35 -1.18
N ASP A 54 -29.93 -16.52 -2.50
CA ASP A 54 -29.04 -17.49 -3.16
C ASP A 54 -27.57 -17.23 -2.92
N TYR A 55 -27.18 -15.94 -2.78
CA TYR A 55 -25.79 -15.57 -2.51
C TYR A 55 -25.34 -16.08 -1.14
N TYR A 56 -26.09 -15.77 -0.08
CA TYR A 56 -25.73 -16.19 1.26
C TYR A 56 -25.95 -17.68 1.51
N LYS A 57 -26.91 -18.32 0.82
CA LYS A 57 -27.07 -19.79 0.84
C LYS A 57 -25.83 -20.51 0.29
N ALA A 58 -25.28 -20.02 -0.82
CA ALA A 58 -24.06 -20.59 -1.40
C ALA A 58 -22.87 -20.47 -0.43
N HIS A 59 -22.75 -19.32 0.23
CA HIS A 59 -21.72 -19.13 1.27
C HIS A 59 -21.96 -20.01 2.51
N GLY A 60 -23.22 -20.17 2.95
CA GLY A 60 -23.59 -21.05 4.04
C GLY A 60 -23.24 -22.51 3.76
N ALA A 61 -23.51 -22.99 2.54
CA ALA A 61 -23.14 -24.34 2.12
C ALA A 61 -21.61 -24.54 2.11
N ARG A 62 -20.85 -23.55 1.59
CA ARG A 62 -19.39 -23.59 1.60
C ARG A 62 -18.82 -23.58 3.01
N LEU A 63 -19.30 -22.70 3.88
CA LEU A 63 -18.85 -22.63 5.26
C LEU A 63 -19.15 -23.93 6.00
N ARG A 64 -20.32 -24.55 5.77
CA ARG A 64 -20.67 -25.85 6.34
C ARG A 64 -19.64 -26.91 5.95
N SER A 65 -19.35 -27.07 4.66
CA SER A 65 -18.34 -28.03 4.19
C SER A 65 -16.98 -27.76 4.83
N ASN A 66 -16.59 -26.49 4.92
CA ASN A 66 -15.34 -26.07 5.54
C ASN A 66 -15.22 -26.49 7.02
N LEU A 67 -16.31 -26.31 7.79
CA LEU A 67 -16.34 -26.69 9.22
C LEU A 67 -16.41 -28.21 9.42
N GLU A 68 -17.10 -28.93 8.52
CA GLU A 68 -17.12 -30.39 8.49
C GLU A 68 -15.73 -30.96 8.22
N ASP A 69 -15.01 -30.40 7.21
CA ASP A 69 -13.62 -30.79 6.90
C ASP A 69 -12.66 -30.53 8.05
N LEU A 70 -12.87 -29.45 8.80
CA LEU A 70 -12.09 -29.12 9.99
C LEU A 70 -12.43 -30.04 11.19
N GLY A 71 -13.54 -30.73 11.17
CA GLY A 71 -14.00 -31.58 12.28
C GLY A 71 -14.31 -30.80 13.54
N ILE A 72 -14.90 -29.60 13.42
CA ILE A 72 -15.34 -28.76 14.53
C ILE A 72 -16.86 -28.70 14.61
N ALA A 73 -17.41 -28.70 15.83
CA ALA A 73 -18.84 -28.49 16.04
C ALA A 73 -19.26 -27.08 15.57
N PHE A 74 -20.44 -26.97 14.98
CA PHE A 74 -20.96 -25.67 14.54
C PHE A 74 -22.46 -25.52 14.74
N ASP A 75 -22.90 -24.26 14.89
CA ASP A 75 -24.30 -23.82 14.83
C ASP A 75 -24.45 -22.83 13.66
N LEU A 76 -24.89 -23.31 12.52
CA LEU A 76 -25.04 -22.54 11.29
C LEU A 76 -26.52 -22.49 10.91
N ARG A 77 -27.13 -21.29 10.95
CA ARG A 77 -28.56 -21.11 10.76
C ARG A 77 -28.92 -20.27 9.53
N GLU A 78 -29.90 -20.75 8.79
CA GLU A 78 -30.62 -19.93 7.81
C GLU A 78 -31.69 -19.11 8.53
N ILE A 79 -31.70 -17.77 8.31
CA ILE A 79 -32.69 -16.85 8.87
C ILE A 79 -33.49 -16.19 7.77
N THR A 80 -34.78 -15.99 8.02
CA THR A 80 -35.64 -15.27 7.07
C THR A 80 -35.59 -13.78 7.37
N LYS A 81 -35.27 -12.98 6.35
CA LYS A 81 -35.35 -11.52 6.42
C LYS A 81 -36.82 -11.11 6.41
N LYS A 82 -37.24 -10.32 7.42
CA LYS A 82 -38.59 -9.77 7.47
C LYS A 82 -38.70 -8.59 6.52
N GLU A 83 -39.90 -8.27 6.08
CA GLU A 83 -40.17 -7.10 5.26
C GLU A 83 -39.78 -5.81 6.05
N GLY A 84 -39.06 -4.92 5.39
CA GLY A 84 -38.58 -3.67 6.00
C GLY A 84 -37.28 -3.80 6.80
N GLU A 85 -36.75 -5.01 7.05
CA GLU A 85 -35.43 -5.14 7.68
C GLU A 85 -34.31 -4.75 6.71
N ASP A 86 -33.47 -3.84 7.13
CA ASP A 86 -32.26 -3.48 6.39
C ASP A 86 -31.04 -4.30 6.85
N TRP A 87 -29.89 -4.03 6.23
CA TRP A 87 -28.62 -4.70 6.56
C TRP A 87 -28.26 -4.51 8.04
N ALA A 88 -28.45 -3.32 8.62
CA ALA A 88 -28.14 -3.07 10.01
C ALA A 88 -29.01 -3.89 10.96
N ALA A 89 -30.30 -4.05 10.65
CA ALA A 89 -31.22 -4.90 11.42
C ALA A 89 -30.81 -6.38 11.37
N ILE A 90 -30.31 -6.86 10.23
CA ILE A 90 -29.80 -8.24 10.12
C ILE A 90 -28.52 -8.41 10.95
N CYS A 91 -27.54 -7.49 10.83
CA CYS A 91 -26.32 -7.53 11.63
C CYS A 91 -26.60 -7.49 13.14
N ARG A 92 -27.58 -6.68 13.55
CA ARG A 92 -28.00 -6.57 14.97
C ARG A 92 -28.41 -7.92 15.56
N LYS A 93 -29.04 -8.82 14.78
CA LYS A 93 -29.44 -10.17 15.23
C LYS A 93 -28.27 -11.04 15.71
N LYS A 94 -27.04 -10.74 15.29
CA LYS A 94 -25.85 -11.47 15.76
C LYS A 94 -25.71 -11.44 17.27
N VAL A 95 -26.07 -10.34 17.91
CA VAL A 95 -25.89 -10.14 19.36
C VAL A 95 -26.68 -11.20 20.13
N ALA A 96 -28.00 -11.27 19.92
CA ALA A 96 -28.87 -12.25 20.58
C ALA A 96 -28.49 -13.70 20.19
N PHE A 97 -28.15 -13.93 18.90
CA PHE A 97 -27.75 -15.25 18.41
C PHE A 97 -26.48 -15.77 19.09
N ILE A 98 -25.43 -14.94 19.20
CA ILE A 98 -24.18 -15.31 19.85
C ILE A 98 -24.43 -15.57 21.34
N ALA A 99 -25.23 -14.74 22.01
CA ALA A 99 -25.59 -14.96 23.42
C ALA A 99 -26.31 -16.30 23.61
N GLU A 100 -27.24 -16.65 22.72
CA GLU A 100 -27.94 -17.94 22.75
C GLU A 100 -26.97 -19.13 22.58
N VAL A 101 -26.05 -19.05 21.60
CA VAL A 101 -25.05 -20.11 21.37
C VAL A 101 -24.12 -20.25 22.57
N CYS A 102 -23.69 -19.14 23.16
CA CYS A 102 -22.91 -19.12 24.38
C CYS A 102 -23.63 -19.80 25.55
N ALA A 103 -24.91 -19.51 25.74
CA ALA A 103 -25.73 -20.11 26.80
C ALA A 103 -25.93 -21.62 26.63
N LYS A 104 -26.07 -22.09 25.39
CA LYS A 104 -26.22 -23.52 25.05
C LYS A 104 -24.90 -24.30 25.12
N ASN A 105 -23.76 -23.64 25.13
CA ASN A 105 -22.43 -24.27 25.18
C ASN A 105 -21.56 -23.64 26.26
N PRO A 106 -21.93 -23.80 27.54
CA PRO A 106 -21.25 -23.13 28.65
C PRO A 106 -19.81 -23.61 28.86
N ASP A 107 -19.49 -24.81 28.45
CA ASP A 107 -18.18 -25.49 28.58
C ASP A 107 -17.26 -25.30 27.34
N LYS A 108 -17.75 -24.67 26.27
CA LYS A 108 -17.00 -24.51 25.01
C LYS A 108 -16.59 -23.08 24.76
N LYS A 109 -15.51 -22.90 24.01
CA LYS A 109 -15.21 -21.65 23.33
C LYS A 109 -16.17 -21.49 22.17
N VAL A 110 -16.73 -20.30 21.99
CA VAL A 110 -17.62 -19.97 20.89
C VAL A 110 -16.90 -19.05 19.93
N PHE A 111 -16.76 -19.44 18.67
CA PHE A 111 -16.21 -18.61 17.62
C PHE A 111 -17.33 -18.12 16.72
N TRP A 112 -17.42 -16.81 16.56
CA TRP A 112 -18.24 -16.19 15.51
C TRP A 112 -17.44 -16.10 14.23
N ILE A 113 -18.08 -16.39 13.11
CA ILE A 113 -17.56 -16.17 11.76
C ILE A 113 -18.64 -15.60 10.86
N ASP A 114 -18.35 -14.54 10.08
CA ASP A 114 -19.27 -14.10 9.02
C ASP A 114 -19.32 -15.15 7.91
N VAL A 115 -20.52 -15.48 7.44
CA VAL A 115 -20.79 -16.63 6.55
C VAL A 115 -20.02 -16.60 5.23
N ASP A 116 -19.64 -15.43 4.77
CA ASP A 116 -18.88 -15.24 3.53
C ASP A 116 -17.36 -15.31 3.72
N CYS A 117 -16.90 -15.41 4.97
CA CYS A 117 -15.51 -15.69 5.32
C CYS A 117 -15.16 -17.17 5.12
N GLU A 118 -13.87 -17.49 5.15
CA GLU A 118 -13.37 -18.83 4.96
C GLU A 118 -12.33 -19.16 6.03
N LEU A 119 -12.46 -20.35 6.61
CA LEU A 119 -11.62 -20.83 7.70
C LEU A 119 -10.83 -22.05 7.20
N PHE A 120 -9.52 -21.94 7.10
CA PHE A 120 -8.66 -23.03 6.61
C PHE A 120 -8.19 -23.97 7.72
N SER A 121 -8.03 -23.43 8.92
CA SER A 121 -7.66 -24.16 10.13
C SER A 121 -8.02 -23.32 11.36
N ILE A 122 -7.92 -23.88 12.55
CA ILE A 122 -7.93 -23.11 13.80
C ILE A 122 -6.61 -23.41 14.52
N PRO A 123 -5.68 -22.46 14.55
CA PRO A 123 -4.37 -22.65 15.17
C PRO A 123 -4.46 -22.95 16.67
N ASP A 124 -3.52 -23.73 17.16
CA ASP A 124 -3.45 -24.13 18.59
C ASP A 124 -3.41 -22.91 19.53
N PHE A 125 -2.76 -21.82 19.14
CA PHE A 125 -2.69 -20.62 19.97
C PHE A 125 -4.07 -19.96 20.19
N ILE A 126 -5.01 -20.13 19.24
CA ILE A 126 -6.40 -19.68 19.34
C ILE A 126 -7.19 -20.66 20.23
N LEU A 127 -7.06 -21.96 19.99
CA LEU A 127 -7.77 -22.99 20.75
C LEU A 127 -7.34 -23.03 22.21
N ASN A 128 -6.06 -22.82 22.48
CA ASN A 128 -5.48 -22.86 23.83
C ASN A 128 -5.41 -21.49 24.52
N SER A 129 -5.92 -20.43 23.88
CA SER A 129 -5.98 -19.10 24.50
C SER A 129 -6.74 -19.14 25.81
N THR A 130 -6.21 -18.50 26.83
CA THR A 130 -6.87 -18.29 28.13
C THR A 130 -7.51 -16.91 28.26
N ALA A 131 -7.36 -16.06 27.23
CA ALA A 131 -7.98 -14.75 27.21
C ALA A 131 -9.51 -14.88 27.13
N ASP A 132 -10.22 -13.93 27.73
CA ASP A 132 -11.68 -13.89 27.68
C ASP A 132 -12.21 -13.78 26.25
N LEU A 133 -11.57 -12.92 25.46
CA LEU A 133 -11.86 -12.74 24.04
C LEU A 133 -10.60 -12.87 23.20
N ILE A 134 -10.77 -13.30 21.96
CA ILE A 134 -9.70 -13.36 20.95
C ILE A 134 -10.23 -12.89 19.60
N GLY A 135 -9.47 -12.06 18.88
CA GLY A 135 -9.90 -11.55 17.59
C GLY A 135 -8.84 -10.73 16.88
N PHE A 136 -9.12 -10.37 15.64
CA PHE A 136 -8.27 -9.44 14.88
C PHE A 136 -8.49 -8.02 15.37
N GLN A 137 -7.41 -7.27 15.52
CA GLN A 137 -7.51 -5.85 15.80
C GLN A 137 -7.88 -5.08 14.54
N ARG A 138 -8.94 -4.29 14.64
CA ARG A 138 -9.27 -3.32 13.61
C ARG A 138 -8.46 -2.05 13.80
N GLY A 139 -7.92 -1.50 12.73
CA GLY A 139 -7.22 -0.21 12.81
C GLY A 139 -8.16 0.90 13.30
N PHE A 140 -7.64 1.85 14.07
CA PHE A 140 -8.36 3.07 14.50
C PHE A 140 -8.66 3.97 13.30
N SER A 141 -9.33 3.44 12.29
CA SER A 141 -9.75 4.16 11.12
C SER A 141 -11.12 4.81 11.34
N THR A 142 -11.49 5.62 10.43
CA THR A 142 -12.69 6.45 10.37
C THR A 142 -13.90 5.87 11.13
N PRO A 143 -14.50 6.64 12.04
CA PRO A 143 -15.73 6.27 12.72
C PRO A 143 -16.82 5.91 11.70
N THR A 144 -17.60 4.87 11.97
CA THR A 144 -18.71 4.50 11.09
C THR A 144 -19.85 5.53 11.16
N LYS A 145 -20.55 5.73 10.07
CA LYS A 145 -21.68 6.65 9.97
C LYS A 145 -23.03 6.04 10.35
N ILE A 146 -23.04 4.81 10.85
CA ILE A 146 -24.29 4.10 11.14
C ILE A 146 -24.63 4.24 12.63
N GLY A 147 -25.55 5.13 12.95
CA GLY A 147 -26.18 5.28 14.27
C GLY A 147 -25.30 5.73 15.44
N TYR A 148 -23.99 5.57 15.33
CA TYR A 148 -23.00 5.86 16.39
C TYR A 148 -21.75 6.54 15.82
N GLN A 149 -21.93 7.72 15.32
CA GLN A 149 -20.86 8.56 14.78
C GLN A 149 -19.78 8.83 15.83
N ASN A 150 -18.52 8.95 15.38
CA ASN A 150 -17.35 9.26 16.20
C ASN A 150 -16.85 8.14 17.12
N ARG A 151 -17.18 6.88 16.84
CA ARG A 151 -16.63 5.71 17.54
C ARG A 151 -15.68 4.91 16.64
N GLY A 152 -14.51 4.62 17.13
CA GLY A 152 -13.60 3.64 16.54
C GLY A 152 -14.05 2.24 16.91
N ARG A 153 -13.78 1.26 16.06
CA ARG A 153 -13.98 -0.16 16.37
C ARG A 153 -12.67 -0.74 16.90
N PHE A 154 -12.78 -1.53 17.95
CA PHE A 154 -11.63 -2.12 18.63
C PHE A 154 -11.13 -3.38 17.91
N TRP A 155 -12.03 -4.31 17.60
CA TRP A 155 -11.71 -5.54 16.87
C TRP A 155 -12.52 -5.71 15.59
N GLU A 156 -12.08 -6.64 14.75
CA GLU A 156 -12.76 -6.97 13.50
C GLU A 156 -13.90 -7.96 13.79
N PRO A 157 -15.16 -7.62 13.49
CA PRO A 157 -16.32 -8.42 13.90
C PRO A 157 -16.58 -9.64 13.03
N CYS A 158 -15.87 -9.84 11.93
CA CYS A 158 -16.13 -10.96 11.03
C CYS A 158 -15.54 -12.30 11.49
N PHE A 159 -14.56 -12.29 12.41
CA PHE A 159 -14.08 -13.49 13.12
C PHE A 159 -13.54 -13.11 14.48
N TRP A 160 -14.08 -13.73 15.53
CA TRP A 160 -13.60 -13.59 16.89
C TRP A 160 -14.07 -14.73 17.77
N GLY A 161 -13.35 -14.99 18.87
CA GLY A 161 -13.64 -16.05 19.83
C GLY A 161 -14.01 -15.51 21.20
N ILE A 162 -14.92 -16.19 21.84
CA ILE A 162 -15.46 -15.94 23.17
C ILE A 162 -15.12 -17.16 24.03
N ASN A 163 -14.29 -16.97 25.04
CA ASN A 163 -13.92 -18.07 25.94
C ASN A 163 -15.09 -18.43 26.88
N ASN A 164 -14.98 -19.58 27.52
CA ASN A 164 -15.95 -20.05 28.53
C ASN A 164 -15.70 -19.47 29.94
N THR A 165 -15.09 -18.30 30.02
CA THR A 165 -14.85 -17.58 31.26
C THR A 165 -16.07 -16.76 31.70
N ASP A 166 -16.24 -16.57 33.00
CA ASP A 166 -17.34 -15.76 33.55
C ASP A 166 -17.34 -14.33 33.00
N GLN A 167 -16.15 -13.75 32.83
CA GLN A 167 -16.03 -12.37 32.31
C GLN A 167 -16.46 -12.26 30.84
N ALA A 168 -16.06 -13.24 29.99
CA ALA A 168 -16.51 -13.28 28.61
C ALA A 168 -18.03 -13.43 28.51
N ARG A 169 -18.62 -14.34 29.30
CA ARG A 169 -20.07 -14.56 29.32
C ARG A 169 -20.83 -13.35 29.83
N LYS A 170 -20.31 -12.67 30.87
CA LYS A 170 -20.87 -11.41 31.37
C LYS A 170 -20.90 -10.32 30.31
N MET A 171 -19.84 -10.19 29.54
CA MET A 171 -19.77 -9.22 28.44
C MET A 171 -20.80 -9.53 27.35
N ILE A 172 -20.95 -10.80 26.95
CA ILE A 172 -21.93 -11.22 25.93
C ILE A 172 -23.35 -10.98 26.40
N ASN A 173 -23.67 -11.30 27.66
CA ASN A 173 -24.97 -11.04 28.24
C ASN A 173 -25.29 -9.55 28.30
N ALA A 174 -24.32 -8.71 28.71
CA ALA A 174 -24.48 -7.27 28.69
C ALA A 174 -24.74 -6.71 27.27
N ALA A 175 -24.09 -7.28 26.25
CA ALA A 175 -24.35 -6.89 24.87
C ALA A 175 -25.79 -7.21 24.45
N ALA A 176 -26.31 -8.39 24.84
CA ALA A 176 -27.68 -8.80 24.55
C ALA A 176 -28.71 -7.92 25.29
N GLU A 177 -28.47 -7.61 26.55
CA GLU A 177 -29.31 -6.69 27.33
C GLU A 177 -29.34 -5.28 26.71
N PHE A 178 -28.20 -4.74 26.26
CA PHE A 178 -28.14 -3.45 25.59
C PHE A 178 -28.88 -3.48 24.23
N GLU A 179 -28.76 -4.58 23.52
CA GLU A 179 -29.45 -4.76 22.23
C GLU A 179 -30.95 -4.80 22.39
N GLU A 180 -31.47 -5.51 23.39
CA GLU A 180 -32.91 -5.68 23.64
C GLU A 180 -33.62 -4.35 23.91
N VAL A 181 -32.98 -3.47 24.70
CA VAL A 181 -33.60 -2.19 25.10
C VAL A 181 -33.28 -1.03 24.18
N ALA A 182 -32.33 -1.19 23.26
CA ALA A 182 -31.85 -0.08 22.45
C ALA A 182 -32.80 0.26 21.29
N THR A 183 -33.11 1.54 21.18
CA THR A 183 -33.87 2.10 20.03
C THR A 183 -32.95 2.63 18.92
N VAL A 184 -31.64 2.64 19.13
CA VAL A 184 -30.67 3.14 18.15
C VAL A 184 -30.58 2.20 16.95
N ARG A 185 -30.51 2.78 15.74
CA ARG A 185 -30.20 2.02 14.53
C ARG A 185 -28.70 1.80 14.45
N ALA A 186 -28.24 0.62 14.84
CA ALA A 186 -26.83 0.23 14.89
C ALA A 186 -26.66 -1.24 14.49
N THR A 187 -25.43 -1.60 14.11
CA THR A 187 -25.01 -2.99 13.87
C THR A 187 -24.54 -3.64 15.17
N ASP A 188 -24.28 -4.93 15.11
CA ASP A 188 -23.71 -5.74 16.21
C ASP A 188 -22.49 -5.09 16.90
N ASP A 189 -21.60 -4.49 16.11
CA ASP A 189 -20.38 -3.82 16.63
C ASP A 189 -20.69 -2.81 17.72
N TYR A 190 -21.77 -2.05 17.58
CA TYR A 190 -22.15 -1.04 18.55
C TYR A 190 -22.41 -1.64 19.92
N PHE A 191 -23.16 -2.74 19.96
CA PHE A 191 -23.54 -3.40 21.21
C PHE A 191 -22.38 -4.11 21.88
N PHE A 192 -21.53 -4.75 21.08
CA PHE A 192 -20.31 -5.39 21.59
C PHE A 192 -19.31 -4.35 22.13
N GLU A 193 -19.15 -3.22 21.46
CA GLU A 193 -18.30 -2.13 21.95
C GLU A 193 -18.85 -1.49 23.23
N GLU A 194 -20.15 -1.30 23.37
CA GLU A 194 -20.77 -0.79 24.59
C GLU A 194 -20.61 -1.79 25.76
N ALA A 195 -20.84 -3.07 25.49
CA ALA A 195 -20.63 -4.11 26.49
C ALA A 195 -19.16 -4.20 26.92
N TRP A 196 -18.23 -4.12 25.96
CA TRP A 196 -16.80 -4.06 26.25
C TRP A 196 -16.46 -2.87 27.15
N ARG A 197 -16.96 -1.68 26.86
CA ARG A 197 -16.75 -0.48 27.67
C ARG A 197 -17.25 -0.66 29.11
N ALA A 198 -18.38 -1.34 29.29
CA ALA A 198 -18.96 -1.59 30.59
C ALA A 198 -18.22 -2.66 31.41
N THR A 199 -17.52 -3.61 30.75
CA THR A 199 -16.98 -4.80 31.40
C THR A 199 -15.46 -4.93 31.31
N SER A 200 -14.77 -4.17 30.45
CA SER A 200 -13.36 -4.38 30.09
C SER A 200 -12.35 -4.21 31.23
N GLY A 201 -12.72 -3.57 32.34
CA GLY A 201 -11.80 -3.36 33.46
C GLY A 201 -11.19 -4.63 34.05
N ASN A 202 -11.87 -5.76 33.89
CA ASN A 202 -11.43 -7.09 34.38
C ASN A 202 -11.35 -8.13 33.24
N MET A 203 -11.30 -7.71 31.99
CA MET A 203 -11.26 -8.60 30.83
C MET A 203 -9.91 -8.63 30.18
N THR A 204 -9.60 -9.75 29.57
CA THR A 204 -8.41 -9.97 28.75
C THR A 204 -8.81 -10.18 27.29
N PHE A 205 -8.02 -9.60 26.37
CA PHE A 205 -8.22 -9.74 24.93
C PHE A 205 -6.91 -10.16 24.27
N GLN A 206 -6.94 -11.28 23.55
CA GLN A 206 -5.81 -11.72 22.74
C GLN A 206 -5.99 -11.27 21.31
N ILE A 207 -5.02 -10.55 20.78
CA ILE A 207 -5.01 -10.10 19.39
C ILE A 207 -4.50 -11.23 18.50
N ILE A 208 -5.24 -11.53 17.44
CA ILE A 208 -4.79 -12.41 16.36
C ILE A 208 -3.90 -11.59 15.42
N PRO A 209 -2.67 -12.03 15.12
CA PRO A 209 -1.79 -11.34 14.20
C PRO A 209 -2.40 -11.19 12.81
N SER A 210 -2.22 -10.04 12.17
CA SER A 210 -2.82 -9.74 10.87
C SER A 210 -2.27 -10.59 9.71
N ASN A 211 -1.05 -11.13 9.85
CA ASN A 211 -0.46 -12.06 8.89
C ASN A 211 -1.11 -13.46 8.88
N CYS A 212 -1.96 -13.75 9.85
CA CYS A 212 -2.73 -14.99 9.91
C CYS A 212 -4.00 -14.97 9.03
N ALA A 213 -4.28 -13.83 8.38
CA ALA A 213 -5.45 -13.66 7.54
C ALA A 213 -5.09 -13.04 6.19
N VAL A 214 -5.91 -13.32 5.19
CA VAL A 214 -5.80 -12.72 3.85
C VAL A 214 -7.08 -12.04 3.45
N ASP A 215 -6.95 -10.98 2.65
CA ASP A 215 -8.08 -10.33 2.03
C ASP A 215 -8.78 -11.23 1.01
N LYS A 216 -10.03 -10.92 0.74
CA LYS A 216 -10.75 -11.54 -0.37
C LYS A 216 -10.02 -11.27 -1.68
N GLY A 217 -10.01 -12.26 -2.56
CA GLY A 217 -9.33 -12.15 -3.87
C GLY A 217 -7.82 -12.41 -3.81
N ALA A 218 -7.22 -12.55 -2.64
CA ALA A 218 -5.96 -13.25 -2.56
C ALA A 218 -6.18 -14.68 -3.08
N GLY A 219 -5.44 -15.07 -4.13
CA GLY A 219 -5.51 -16.41 -4.70
C GLY A 219 -5.39 -17.50 -3.65
N SER A 220 -5.60 -18.75 -4.01
CA SER A 220 -5.38 -19.89 -3.10
C SER A 220 -3.92 -19.90 -2.68
N LEU A 221 -3.65 -19.30 -1.53
CA LEU A 221 -2.35 -19.41 -0.90
C LEU A 221 -2.34 -20.74 -0.16
N GLU A 222 -1.55 -21.66 -0.63
CA GLU A 222 -1.09 -22.77 0.19
C GLU A 222 -0.18 -22.20 1.28
N SER A 223 -0.77 -21.58 2.27
CA SER A 223 -0.03 -20.99 3.36
C SER A 223 -0.39 -21.71 4.64
N HIS A 224 0.60 -22.35 5.22
CA HIS A 224 0.47 -22.97 6.53
C HIS A 224 0.28 -21.96 7.67
N GLU A 225 0.36 -20.67 7.39
CA GLU A 225 0.28 -19.58 8.36
C GLU A 225 -1.06 -18.86 8.32
N VAL A 226 -1.65 -18.75 7.13
CA VAL A 226 -2.95 -18.13 6.96
C VAL A 226 -4.03 -19.16 7.29
N PHE A 227 -4.77 -18.91 8.34
CA PHE A 227 -5.89 -19.76 8.73
C PHE A 227 -7.25 -19.17 8.36
N PHE A 228 -7.31 -17.91 7.95
CA PHE A 228 -8.55 -17.17 7.74
C PHE A 228 -8.50 -16.30 6.48
N ARG A 229 -9.61 -16.26 5.73
CA ARG A 229 -9.83 -15.34 4.62
C ARG A 229 -11.04 -14.46 4.90
N PHE A 230 -10.84 -13.14 4.79
CA PHE A 230 -11.93 -12.18 4.93
C PHE A 230 -12.95 -12.33 3.80
N GLY A 231 -14.21 -12.19 4.18
CA GLY A 231 -15.34 -12.26 3.27
C GLY A 231 -15.60 -10.98 2.48
N SER A 232 -16.63 -11.03 1.67
CA SER A 232 -16.98 -9.97 0.72
C SER A 232 -18.34 -9.31 0.97
N SER A 233 -19.11 -9.74 1.98
CA SER A 233 -20.51 -9.32 2.17
C SER A 233 -20.67 -7.82 2.43
N GLY A 234 -19.79 -7.22 3.20
CA GLY A 234 -19.79 -5.77 3.43
C GLY A 234 -19.59 -4.91 2.18
N GLN A 235 -19.21 -5.54 1.07
CA GLN A 235 -19.05 -4.90 -0.23
C GLN A 235 -20.12 -5.29 -1.24
N VAL A 236 -20.89 -6.35 -1.00
CA VAL A 236 -21.94 -6.81 -1.94
C VAL A 236 -23.13 -5.86 -1.94
N GLU A 237 -23.56 -5.35 -0.81
CA GLU A 237 -24.58 -4.29 -0.77
C GLU A 237 -24.03 -2.97 -1.33
N ASN A 238 -22.80 -2.62 -1.05
CA ASN A 238 -22.10 -1.51 -1.71
C ASN A 238 -21.87 -1.81 -3.19
N PHE A 239 -21.56 -3.03 -3.59
CA PHE A 239 -21.38 -3.45 -4.97
C PHE A 239 -22.72 -3.54 -5.71
N LYS A 240 -23.79 -4.10 -5.11
CA LYS A 240 -25.15 -4.06 -5.64
C LYS A 240 -25.64 -2.60 -5.72
N GLY A 241 -25.42 -1.80 -4.69
CA GLY A 241 -25.73 -0.37 -4.70
C GLY A 241 -24.88 0.41 -5.71
N VAL A 242 -23.60 0.05 -5.91
CA VAL A 242 -22.73 0.62 -6.94
C VAL A 242 -23.10 0.10 -8.34
N VAL A 243 -23.53 -1.15 -8.50
CA VAL A 243 -24.00 -1.71 -9.77
C VAL A 243 -25.38 -1.16 -10.13
N GLU A 244 -26.29 -1.02 -9.17
CA GLU A 244 -27.58 -0.35 -9.38
C GLU A 244 -27.41 1.16 -9.57
N GLN A 245 -26.51 1.81 -8.81
CA GLN A 245 -26.08 3.18 -9.08
C GLN A 245 -25.35 3.29 -10.42
N HIS A 246 -24.60 2.30 -10.88
CA HIS A 246 -24.00 2.28 -12.22
C HIS A 246 -25.06 2.06 -13.31
N LYS A 247 -26.04 1.21 -13.11
CA LYS A 247 -27.19 1.06 -14.02
C LYS A 247 -28.07 2.32 -14.05
N GLY A 248 -28.28 2.98 -12.91
CA GLY A 248 -28.98 4.28 -12.81
C GLY A 248 -28.12 5.50 -13.13
N ASN A 249 -26.81 5.41 -13.00
CA ASN A 249 -25.85 6.52 -13.15
C ASN A 249 -25.25 6.66 -14.54
N THR A 250 -25.55 5.78 -15.50
CA THR A 250 -25.31 6.14 -16.91
C THR A 250 -26.16 7.35 -17.28
N ALA A 251 -27.40 7.45 -16.79
CA ALA A 251 -28.23 8.65 -16.92
C ALA A 251 -27.89 9.77 -15.91
N LYS A 252 -27.53 9.45 -14.67
CA LYS A 252 -27.12 10.43 -13.64
C LYS A 252 -25.66 10.87 -13.73
N ARG A 253 -24.77 10.13 -14.39
CA ARG A 253 -23.40 10.59 -14.74
C ARG A 253 -23.43 11.76 -15.74
N LEU A 254 -24.47 11.84 -16.56
CA LEU A 254 -24.72 13.01 -17.44
C LEU A 254 -25.24 14.22 -16.66
N LEU A 255 -25.68 14.08 -15.42
CA LEU A 255 -26.38 15.12 -14.67
C LEU A 255 -25.82 15.37 -13.25
N ASN A 256 -24.55 15.09 -12.98
CA ASN A 256 -23.94 15.57 -11.74
C ASN A 256 -23.42 17.00 -11.93
N PRO A 257 -24.19 18.04 -11.57
CA PRO A 257 -23.85 19.43 -11.85
C PRO A 257 -22.53 19.85 -11.20
N LYS A 258 -22.14 19.23 -10.06
CA LYS A 258 -20.86 19.48 -9.39
C LYS A 258 -19.67 19.00 -10.23
N ARG A 259 -19.81 17.86 -10.89
CA ARG A 259 -18.74 17.29 -11.71
C ARG A 259 -18.61 17.98 -13.06
N GLU A 260 -19.72 18.40 -13.64
CA GLU A 260 -19.71 19.21 -14.86
C GLU A 260 -19.21 20.63 -14.58
N LEU A 261 -19.55 21.20 -13.43
CA LEU A 261 -19.00 22.49 -13.00
C LEU A 261 -17.48 22.42 -12.79
N LEU A 262 -16.98 21.33 -12.20
CA LEU A 262 -15.53 21.09 -12.06
C LEU A 262 -14.84 20.91 -13.42
N ARG A 263 -15.45 20.18 -14.35
CA ARG A 263 -14.93 20.02 -15.72
C ARG A 263 -14.94 21.33 -16.48
N PHE A 264 -16.00 22.11 -16.33
CA PHE A 264 -16.14 23.43 -16.95
C PHE A 264 -15.12 24.41 -16.35
N ALA A 265 -14.99 24.46 -15.03
CA ALA A 265 -13.98 25.28 -14.35
C ALA A 265 -12.56 24.91 -14.78
N LYS A 266 -12.27 23.62 -14.93
CA LYS A 266 -10.97 23.12 -15.42
C LYS A 266 -10.71 23.52 -16.87
N ARG A 267 -11.71 23.46 -17.75
CA ARG A 267 -11.61 23.92 -19.14
C ARG A 267 -11.37 25.43 -19.25
N ILE A 268 -12.00 26.23 -18.35
CA ILE A 268 -11.74 27.67 -18.27
C ILE A 268 -10.32 27.91 -17.77
N GLU A 269 -9.92 27.22 -16.70
CA GLU A 269 -8.55 27.30 -16.16
C GLU A 269 -7.50 27.01 -17.21
N GLU A 270 -7.73 26.00 -18.05
CA GLU A 270 -6.82 25.62 -19.15
C GLU A 270 -6.68 26.69 -20.24
N LYS A 271 -7.70 27.53 -20.43
CA LYS A 271 -7.71 28.61 -21.41
C LYS A 271 -7.19 29.96 -20.90
N LEU A 272 -7.09 30.11 -19.58
CA LEU A 272 -6.61 31.36 -18.97
C LEU A 272 -5.08 31.42 -18.94
N PRO A 273 -4.49 32.64 -19.08
CA PRO A 273 -3.07 32.84 -18.85
C PRO A 273 -2.65 32.33 -17.45
N LEU A 274 -1.48 31.73 -17.36
CA LEU A 274 -1.00 31.02 -16.16
C LEU A 274 -1.09 31.86 -14.89
N GLY A 275 -0.72 33.16 -14.95
CA GLY A 275 -0.77 34.07 -13.80
C GLY A 275 -2.20 34.35 -13.28
N ILE A 276 -3.18 34.35 -14.19
CA ILE A 276 -4.59 34.53 -13.83
C ILE A 276 -5.17 33.24 -13.29
N SER A 277 -4.88 32.10 -13.92
CA SER A 277 -5.36 30.79 -13.47
C SER A 277 -4.82 30.45 -12.08
N THR A 278 -3.57 30.77 -11.77
CA THR A 278 -2.97 30.55 -10.45
C THR A 278 -3.63 31.39 -9.37
N LYS A 279 -3.89 32.68 -9.64
CA LYS A 279 -4.61 33.55 -8.68
C LYS A 279 -6.05 33.09 -8.46
N LEU A 280 -6.75 32.71 -9.51
CA LEU A 280 -8.12 32.20 -9.43
C LEU A 280 -8.18 30.89 -8.61
N ARG A 281 -7.22 30.00 -8.81
CA ARG A 281 -7.12 28.75 -8.05
C ARG A 281 -6.90 29.00 -6.56
N LEU A 282 -6.00 29.94 -6.21
CA LEU A 282 -5.78 30.34 -4.83
C LEU A 282 -7.03 30.89 -4.16
N ILE A 283 -7.81 31.70 -4.88
CA ILE A 283 -9.08 32.28 -4.40
C ILE A 283 -10.13 31.17 -4.21
N VAL A 284 -10.25 30.25 -5.17
CA VAL A 284 -11.21 29.14 -5.13
C VAL A 284 -10.85 28.15 -4.02
N ASP A 285 -9.56 27.87 -3.82
CA ASP A 285 -9.09 27.01 -2.72
C ASP A 285 -9.29 27.68 -1.34
N ALA A 286 -9.03 28.98 -1.24
CA ALA A 286 -9.24 29.75 -0.02
C ALA A 286 -10.73 29.89 0.35
N SER A 287 -11.63 29.92 -0.66
CA SER A 287 -13.08 30.00 -0.44
C SER A 287 -13.72 28.67 0.00
N GLY A 288 -12.97 27.57 0.03
CA GLY A 288 -13.47 26.23 0.38
C GLY A 288 -14.35 25.57 -0.70
N VAL A 289 -14.58 26.24 -1.83
CA VAL A 289 -15.44 25.76 -2.94
C VAL A 289 -14.89 24.45 -3.52
N THR A 290 -13.57 24.31 -3.63
CA THR A 290 -12.93 23.08 -4.10
C THR A 290 -13.26 21.90 -3.17
N GLY A 291 -13.21 22.10 -1.86
CA GLY A 291 -13.58 21.08 -0.86
C GLY A 291 -15.06 20.67 -0.97
N PHE A 292 -15.94 21.64 -1.13
CA PHE A 292 -17.37 21.41 -1.32
C PHE A 292 -17.70 20.65 -2.62
N LEU A 293 -17.05 20.99 -3.72
CA LEU A 293 -17.26 20.36 -5.03
C LEU A 293 -16.64 18.96 -5.13
N THR A 294 -15.52 18.72 -4.46
CA THR A 294 -14.82 17.42 -4.47
C THR A 294 -15.31 16.47 -3.38
N GLY A 295 -16.17 16.92 -2.46
CA GLY A 295 -16.62 16.15 -1.30
C GLY A 295 -15.52 15.86 -0.26
N LYS A 296 -14.34 16.48 -0.41
CA LYS A 296 -13.25 16.40 0.56
C LYS A 296 -13.45 17.52 1.57
N SER A 297 -13.90 17.16 2.77
CA SER A 297 -14.00 18.11 3.88
C SER A 297 -12.61 18.67 4.22
N HIS A 298 -12.46 19.98 4.10
CA HIS A 298 -11.23 20.72 4.44
C HIS A 298 -11.10 20.99 5.94
N ASN A 299 -11.87 20.32 6.77
CA ASN A 299 -11.94 20.58 8.21
C ASN A 299 -10.87 19.85 9.03
N ASN A 300 -9.64 19.75 8.52
CA ASN A 300 -8.57 19.26 9.36
C ASN A 300 -7.41 20.28 9.36
N ILE A 301 -7.30 21.05 10.44
CA ILE A 301 -6.19 21.99 10.69
C ILE A 301 -4.84 21.29 10.48
N ASN A 302 -4.76 19.99 10.81
CA ASN A 302 -3.59 19.15 10.57
C ASN A 302 -3.26 19.00 9.07
N ASN A 303 -4.25 18.86 8.19
CA ASN A 303 -4.02 18.77 6.75
C ASN A 303 -3.48 20.08 6.16
N GLN A 304 -3.95 21.23 6.66
CA GLN A 304 -3.43 22.54 6.22
C GLN A 304 -1.97 22.73 6.66
N THR A 305 -1.64 22.32 7.89
CA THR A 305 -0.26 22.43 8.41
C THR A 305 0.68 21.48 7.68
N ILE A 306 0.25 20.23 7.39
CA ILE A 306 0.99 19.28 6.56
C ILE A 306 1.23 19.86 5.17
N ASN A 307 0.20 20.42 4.54
CA ASN A 307 0.33 21.02 3.21
C ASN A 307 1.29 22.22 3.20
N LYS A 308 1.25 23.09 4.23
CA LYS A 308 2.21 24.19 4.38
C LYS A 308 3.65 23.67 4.51
N LEU A 309 3.85 22.68 5.38
CA LEU A 309 5.17 22.06 5.60
C LEU A 309 5.75 21.48 4.30
N VAL A 310 4.95 20.65 3.59
CA VAL A 310 5.39 20.01 2.35
C VAL A 310 5.61 21.04 1.24
N THR A 311 4.77 22.08 1.16
CA THR A 311 4.93 23.18 0.19
C THR A 311 6.22 23.98 0.46
N ALA A 312 6.53 24.26 1.71
CA ALA A 312 7.77 24.91 2.10
C ALA A 312 9.00 24.05 1.73
N GLY A 313 8.94 22.75 1.99
CA GLY A 313 9.96 21.80 1.53
C GLY A 313 10.17 21.84 0.02
N LYS A 314 9.09 21.70 -0.75
CA LYS A 314 9.10 21.72 -2.23
C LYS A 314 9.69 23.01 -2.83
N SER A 315 9.44 24.15 -2.18
CA SER A 315 9.98 25.45 -2.61
C SER A 315 11.41 25.72 -2.08
N GLY A 316 11.96 24.84 -1.24
CA GLY A 316 13.25 25.05 -0.60
C GLY A 316 13.27 26.22 0.39
N ASP A 317 12.11 26.60 0.94
CA ASP A 317 11.96 27.70 1.89
C ASP A 317 12.14 27.19 3.32
N LEU A 318 13.39 27.23 3.79
CA LEU A 318 13.79 26.75 5.12
C LEU A 318 13.08 27.51 6.25
N ALA A 319 12.83 28.83 6.07
CA ALA A 319 12.19 29.64 7.11
C ALA A 319 10.74 29.19 7.33
N LYS A 320 9.95 29.08 6.26
CA LYS A 320 8.58 28.58 6.33
C LYS A 320 8.49 27.11 6.74
N PHE A 321 9.47 26.31 6.37
CA PHE A 321 9.55 24.93 6.82
C PHE A 321 9.71 24.88 8.34
N ASN A 322 10.67 25.61 8.92
CA ASN A 322 10.92 25.64 10.36
C ASN A 322 9.73 26.19 11.13
N GLU A 323 9.07 27.23 10.62
CA GLU A 323 7.83 27.76 11.19
C GLU A 323 6.75 26.67 11.23
N SER A 324 6.50 25.99 10.12
CA SER A 324 5.52 24.92 10.03
C SER A 324 5.89 23.72 10.91
N LEU A 325 7.17 23.36 10.98
CA LEU A 325 7.67 22.24 11.79
C LEU A 325 7.47 22.51 13.30
N THR A 326 7.56 23.76 13.74
CA THR A 326 7.37 24.13 15.15
C THR A 326 5.99 23.69 15.67
N HIS A 327 4.98 23.68 14.81
CA HIS A 327 3.64 23.16 15.16
C HIS A 327 3.69 21.67 15.53
N PHE A 328 4.45 20.86 14.81
CA PHE A 328 4.58 19.42 15.07
C PHE A 328 5.49 19.11 16.26
N LYS A 329 6.51 19.94 16.50
CA LYS A 329 7.39 19.80 17.68
C LYS A 329 6.68 20.03 19.01
N ARG A 330 5.55 20.75 19.00
CA ARG A 330 4.71 20.95 20.19
C ARG A 330 3.80 19.75 20.50
N LYS A 331 3.67 18.82 19.58
CA LYS A 331 2.94 17.56 19.80
C LYS A 331 3.91 16.54 20.40
N ALA A 332 3.47 15.85 21.45
CA ALA A 332 4.26 14.80 22.09
C ALA A 332 4.66 13.69 21.13
N LEU A 333 3.76 13.29 20.20
CA LEU A 333 4.00 12.26 19.19
C LEU A 333 3.26 12.61 17.90
N PRO A 334 3.96 12.94 16.80
CA PRO A 334 3.35 13.06 15.48
C PRO A 334 2.79 11.71 15.02
N ASN A 335 1.61 11.72 14.41
CA ASN A 335 1.04 10.52 13.83
C ASN A 335 1.81 10.03 12.58
N ARG A 336 1.45 8.86 12.05
CA ARG A 336 2.14 8.26 10.89
C ARG A 336 2.19 9.20 9.67
N TYR A 337 1.08 9.89 9.36
CA TYR A 337 1.00 10.82 8.22
C TYR A 337 1.85 12.06 8.45
N GLU A 338 1.85 12.59 9.67
CA GLU A 338 2.67 13.74 10.05
C GLU A 338 4.16 13.40 9.96
N ARG A 339 4.59 12.24 10.46
CA ARG A 339 5.98 11.76 10.32
C ARG A 339 6.39 11.60 8.86
N ALA A 340 5.54 10.99 8.04
CA ALA A 340 5.80 10.84 6.61
C ALA A 340 5.92 12.20 5.91
N ALA A 341 5.04 13.15 6.24
CA ALA A 341 5.08 14.49 5.68
C ALA A 341 6.33 15.27 6.09
N ILE A 342 6.74 15.17 7.36
CA ILE A 342 7.99 15.75 7.86
C ILE A 342 9.19 15.17 7.11
N LYS A 343 9.25 13.84 6.97
CA LYS A 343 10.33 13.14 6.26
C LYS A 343 10.42 13.60 4.80
N VAL A 344 9.32 13.63 4.09
CA VAL A 344 9.28 14.06 2.67
C VAL A 344 9.64 15.53 2.52
N ALA A 345 9.12 16.41 3.38
CA ALA A 345 9.44 17.83 3.35
C ALA A 345 10.93 18.09 3.65
N SER A 346 11.51 17.33 4.59
CA SER A 346 12.96 17.36 4.88
C SER A 346 13.78 16.88 3.67
N SER A 347 13.30 15.86 2.96
CA SER A 347 13.98 15.35 1.75
C SER A 347 14.04 16.40 0.64
N TYR A 348 12.95 17.12 0.37
CA TYR A 348 12.96 18.23 -0.59
C TYR A 348 13.96 19.31 -0.19
N LEU A 349 14.01 19.69 1.10
CA LEU A 349 14.96 20.66 1.59
C LEU A 349 16.41 20.21 1.44
N ALA A 350 16.70 18.94 1.73
CA ALA A 350 18.06 18.39 1.62
C ALA A 350 18.60 18.55 0.18
N TYR A 351 17.76 18.30 -0.84
CA TYR A 351 18.14 18.51 -2.24
C TYR A 351 18.21 19.99 -2.66
N SER A 352 17.53 20.88 -1.95
CA SER A 352 17.60 22.32 -2.20
C SER A 352 18.66 23.06 -1.36
N ALA A 353 19.34 22.36 -0.46
CA ALA A 353 20.28 22.95 0.52
C ALA A 353 21.68 23.18 -0.07
N LYS A 354 21.75 23.84 -1.24
CA LYS A 354 23.03 24.26 -1.84
C LYS A 354 23.25 25.77 -1.60
N PRO A 355 24.50 26.22 -1.46
CA PRO A 355 24.82 27.64 -1.23
C PRO A 355 24.51 28.52 -2.46
N SER A 356 24.37 27.94 -3.63
CA SER A 356 24.07 28.68 -4.86
C SER A 356 22.70 29.37 -4.77
N LYS A 357 22.63 30.59 -5.30
CA LYS A 357 21.36 31.31 -5.51
C LYS A 357 20.60 30.85 -6.78
N LYS A 358 21.29 30.14 -7.69
CA LYS A 358 20.67 29.62 -8.90
C LYS A 358 19.86 28.38 -8.60
N GLU A 359 18.71 28.26 -9.24
CA GLU A 359 17.77 27.16 -9.07
C GLU A 359 17.61 26.38 -10.37
N ILE A 360 17.51 25.06 -10.24
CA ILE A 360 17.12 24.17 -11.33
C ILE A 360 15.82 23.48 -10.94
N LEU A 361 14.82 23.63 -11.81
CA LEU A 361 13.56 22.92 -11.64
C LEU A 361 13.69 21.51 -12.19
N ILE A 362 13.41 20.53 -11.35
CA ILE A 362 13.42 19.12 -11.73
C ILE A 362 12.09 18.48 -11.35
N SER A 363 11.59 17.63 -12.23
CA SER A 363 10.32 16.92 -12.05
C SER A 363 10.57 15.44 -11.81
N TRP A 364 9.94 14.90 -10.78
CA TRP A 364 9.89 13.47 -10.52
C TRP A 364 8.55 13.06 -9.92
N TRP A 365 8.28 11.75 -9.86
CA TRP A 365 7.07 11.23 -9.23
C TRP A 365 7.23 11.22 -7.72
N GLU A 366 6.25 11.74 -6.98
CA GLU A 366 6.34 11.97 -5.54
C GLU A 366 5.48 11.02 -4.68
N ASN A 367 4.69 10.16 -5.31
CA ASN A 367 3.80 9.25 -4.61
C ASN A 367 4.27 7.79 -4.75
N PRO A 368 4.02 6.93 -3.75
CA PRO A 368 3.41 7.20 -2.44
C PRO A 368 4.35 7.89 -1.45
N TYR A 369 3.80 8.52 -0.42
CA TYR A 369 4.59 9.00 0.70
C TYR A 369 5.09 7.82 1.57
N PRO A 370 6.30 7.89 2.14
CA PRO A 370 7.26 8.99 2.19
C PRO A 370 8.18 9.10 0.97
N GLY A 371 7.93 8.38 -0.11
CA GLY A 371 8.68 8.37 -1.35
C GLY A 371 8.96 6.96 -1.83
N ASN A 372 9.44 6.83 -3.05
CA ASN A 372 9.88 5.59 -3.66
C ASN A 372 11.31 5.77 -4.16
N PHE A 373 12.21 4.91 -3.75
CA PHE A 373 13.64 4.93 -4.07
C PHE A 373 13.92 5.32 -5.53
N GLY A 374 13.29 4.61 -6.48
CA GLY A 374 13.52 4.85 -7.90
C GLY A 374 13.18 6.28 -8.36
N ASP A 375 12.08 6.84 -7.87
CA ASP A 375 11.66 8.19 -8.26
C ASP A 375 12.57 9.26 -7.63
N TRP A 376 13.00 9.06 -6.39
CA TRP A 376 13.89 9.97 -5.66
C TRP A 376 15.37 9.88 -6.08
N LEU A 377 15.74 8.90 -6.90
CA LEU A 377 17.04 8.90 -7.58
C LEU A 377 17.17 10.09 -8.54
N THR A 378 16.05 10.61 -9.09
CA THR A 378 16.12 11.82 -9.94
C THR A 378 16.80 12.99 -9.23
N PRO A 379 16.27 13.54 -8.11
CA PRO A 379 16.96 14.63 -7.43
C PRO A 379 18.32 14.21 -6.87
N PHE A 380 18.48 12.96 -6.44
CA PHE A 380 19.74 12.45 -5.91
C PHE A 380 20.90 12.55 -6.91
N ILE A 381 20.69 12.01 -8.12
CA ILE A 381 21.69 12.01 -9.19
C ILE A 381 22.01 13.45 -9.62
N PHE A 382 20.99 14.24 -9.89
CA PHE A 382 21.20 15.63 -10.33
C PHE A 382 21.87 16.49 -9.25
N ASN A 383 21.60 16.21 -7.97
CA ASN A 383 22.28 16.92 -6.88
C ASN A 383 23.79 16.68 -6.87
N HIS A 384 24.25 15.52 -7.33
CA HIS A 384 25.68 15.24 -7.46
C HIS A 384 26.34 16.07 -8.58
N TYR A 385 25.64 16.25 -9.72
CA TYR A 385 26.22 16.88 -10.92
C TYR A 385 26.03 18.39 -11.00
N THR A 386 25.35 19.04 -10.05
CA THR A 386 25.14 20.49 -10.06
C THR A 386 25.45 21.13 -8.70
N GLU A 387 25.95 22.36 -8.72
CA GLU A 387 26.07 23.22 -7.54
C GLU A 387 24.82 24.08 -7.32
N ASN A 388 23.84 24.03 -8.25
CA ASN A 388 22.62 24.79 -8.13
C ASN A 388 21.61 24.06 -7.21
N ARG A 389 20.72 24.85 -6.60
CA ARG A 389 19.62 24.33 -5.77
C ARG A 389 18.61 23.59 -6.64
N ILE A 390 18.28 22.38 -6.23
CA ILE A 390 17.22 21.62 -6.90
C ILE A 390 15.87 21.98 -6.28
N ILE A 391 14.96 22.47 -7.11
CA ILE A 391 13.61 22.82 -6.71
C ILE A 391 12.63 21.88 -7.43
N PHE A 392 11.73 21.31 -6.65
CA PHE A 392 10.72 20.38 -7.18
C PHE A 392 9.70 21.07 -8.09
N GLN A 393 9.52 20.52 -9.26
CA GLN A 393 8.45 20.88 -10.19
C GLN A 393 7.50 19.69 -10.36
N GLY A 394 6.26 19.82 -9.93
CA GLY A 394 5.28 18.75 -10.06
C GLY A 394 5.04 18.32 -11.51
N LEU A 395 5.12 17.02 -11.79
CA LEU A 395 4.89 16.44 -13.12
C LEU A 395 3.51 16.81 -13.70
N THR A 396 2.49 16.82 -12.85
CA THR A 396 1.10 17.14 -13.26
C THR A 396 0.76 18.63 -13.14
N SER A 397 1.65 19.44 -12.57
CA SER A 397 1.42 20.88 -12.39
C SER A 397 1.67 21.65 -13.67
N ARG A 398 0.81 22.61 -14.00
CA ARG A 398 1.05 23.53 -15.11
C ARG A 398 2.27 24.41 -14.82
N THR A 399 3.14 24.57 -15.80
CA THR A 399 4.28 25.46 -15.72
C THR A 399 4.71 25.91 -17.10
N ASN A 400 5.16 27.15 -17.21
CA ASN A 400 5.84 27.68 -18.38
C ASN A 400 7.36 27.80 -18.19
N LYS A 401 7.86 27.39 -17.00
CA LYS A 401 9.29 27.39 -16.71
C LYS A 401 9.94 26.13 -17.27
N SER A 402 11.14 26.29 -17.81
CA SER A 402 11.97 25.14 -18.18
C SER A 402 12.25 24.25 -16.97
N HIS A 403 12.21 22.96 -17.15
CA HIS A 403 12.45 21.98 -16.09
C HIS A 403 12.95 20.66 -16.66
N ILE A 404 13.75 19.94 -15.88
CA ILE A 404 14.25 18.62 -16.27
C ILE A 404 13.20 17.56 -15.92
N VAL A 405 13.00 16.61 -16.84
CA VAL A 405 12.25 15.37 -16.65
C VAL A 405 13.21 14.23 -16.89
N SER A 406 13.41 13.39 -15.84
CA SER A 406 14.40 12.31 -15.87
C SER A 406 13.79 11.03 -15.34
N LEU A 407 14.53 10.12 -14.84
CA LEU A 407 14.21 8.75 -14.42
C LEU A 407 12.72 8.37 -14.37
N GLY A 408 12.48 7.07 -14.44
CA GLY A 408 11.14 6.52 -14.31
C GLY A 408 10.35 6.49 -15.62
N SER A 409 9.13 5.98 -15.53
CA SER A 409 8.21 5.86 -16.68
C SER A 409 7.24 7.05 -16.75
N VAL A 410 7.79 8.27 -16.69
CA VAL A 410 7.03 9.52 -16.59
C VAL A 410 6.89 10.27 -17.92
N GLY A 411 7.30 9.66 -19.03
CA GLY A 411 7.27 10.26 -20.38
C GLY A 411 5.93 10.88 -20.79
N ARG A 412 4.80 10.31 -20.36
CA ARG A 412 3.45 10.87 -20.63
C ARG A 412 3.20 12.25 -20.01
N PHE A 413 4.04 12.70 -19.08
CA PHE A 413 3.91 13.99 -18.40
C PHE A 413 4.86 15.06 -18.93
N ILE A 414 5.63 14.75 -19.98
CA ILE A 414 6.54 15.68 -20.63
C ILE A 414 5.73 16.85 -21.22
N LYS A 415 6.23 18.06 -21.00
CA LYS A 415 5.63 19.33 -21.46
C LYS A 415 6.50 19.98 -22.53
N PRO A 416 5.97 20.96 -23.31
CA PRO A 416 6.75 21.61 -24.35
C PRO A 416 8.05 22.27 -23.88
N ASN A 417 8.12 22.65 -22.61
CA ASN A 417 9.26 23.30 -21.95
C ASN A 417 10.08 22.34 -21.06
N SER A 418 9.89 21.04 -21.21
CA SER A 418 10.70 20.03 -20.54
C SER A 418 12.01 19.81 -21.26
N VAL A 419 13.10 19.67 -20.51
CA VAL A 419 14.38 19.10 -20.95
C VAL A 419 14.39 17.64 -20.51
N VAL A 420 14.47 16.73 -21.46
CA VAL A 420 14.25 15.29 -21.22
C VAL A 420 15.57 14.54 -21.28
N VAL A 421 15.84 13.77 -20.22
CA VAL A 421 17.03 12.93 -20.13
C VAL A 421 16.72 11.60 -19.47
N GLY A 422 16.81 10.51 -20.22
CA GLY A 422 16.77 9.13 -19.73
C GLY A 422 15.41 8.60 -19.25
N THR A 423 14.33 9.41 -19.28
CA THR A 423 12.99 8.91 -18.94
C THR A 423 12.39 8.06 -20.05
N GLY A 424 11.46 7.20 -19.70
CA GLY A 424 10.71 6.39 -20.65
C GLY A 424 9.21 6.37 -20.39
N VAL A 425 8.52 5.43 -21.00
CA VAL A 425 7.10 5.19 -20.82
C VAL A 425 6.83 3.84 -20.15
N SER A 426 5.62 3.67 -19.58
CA SER A 426 5.16 2.40 -19.03
C SER A 426 4.21 1.63 -19.95
N SER A 427 3.77 2.22 -21.05
CA SER A 427 2.84 1.62 -21.99
C SER A 427 3.07 2.11 -23.40
N PHE A 428 2.89 1.24 -24.38
CA PHE A 428 2.88 1.58 -25.81
C PHE A 428 1.75 2.55 -26.21
N LYS A 429 0.75 2.75 -25.36
CA LYS A 429 -0.38 3.67 -25.59
C LYS A 429 -0.07 5.13 -25.21
N HIS A 430 1.09 5.40 -24.65
CA HIS A 430 1.46 6.75 -24.23
C HIS A 430 2.06 7.54 -25.40
N ALA A 431 1.49 8.70 -25.68
CA ALA A 431 2.11 9.69 -26.55
C ALA A 431 3.09 10.57 -25.76
N LEU A 432 4.18 10.97 -26.42
CA LEU A 432 5.15 11.90 -25.86
C LEU A 432 4.94 13.30 -26.47
N ASN A 433 5.38 14.34 -25.78
CA ASN A 433 5.24 15.69 -26.28
C ASN A 433 6.33 15.99 -27.32
N PRO A 434 5.99 16.22 -28.63
CA PRO A 434 6.99 16.39 -29.66
C PRO A 434 7.78 17.72 -29.60
N LYS A 435 7.31 18.67 -28.76
CA LYS A 435 7.90 20.02 -28.66
C LYS A 435 8.91 20.18 -27.55
N ALA A 436 9.13 19.13 -26.75
CA ALA A 436 10.11 19.16 -25.67
C ALA A 436 11.54 19.02 -26.20
N ASP A 437 12.51 19.42 -25.38
CA ASP A 437 13.93 19.30 -25.69
C ASP A 437 14.45 17.94 -25.22
N TYR A 438 14.63 17.02 -26.16
CA TYR A 438 15.07 15.65 -25.86
C TYR A 438 16.59 15.54 -26.04
N ILE A 439 17.30 15.25 -24.96
CA ILE A 439 18.75 14.97 -24.98
C ILE A 439 18.96 13.45 -25.08
N SER A 440 18.22 12.69 -24.26
CA SER A 440 18.20 11.23 -24.31
C SER A 440 16.88 10.69 -23.79
N VAL A 441 16.58 9.45 -24.12
CA VAL A 441 15.46 8.69 -23.57
C VAL A 441 15.95 7.35 -23.03
N ARG A 442 15.12 6.67 -22.23
CA ARG A 442 15.53 5.42 -21.58
C ARG A 442 15.96 4.33 -22.58
N GLY A 443 15.27 4.22 -23.72
CA GLY A 443 15.61 3.21 -24.71
C GLY A 443 14.87 3.38 -26.04
N PRO A 444 15.11 2.46 -26.99
CA PRO A 444 14.63 2.55 -28.36
C PRO A 444 13.10 2.48 -28.50
N HIS A 445 12.39 1.82 -27.59
CA HIS A 445 10.93 1.79 -27.62
C HIS A 445 10.33 3.15 -27.30
N THR A 446 10.90 3.87 -26.32
CA THR A 446 10.50 5.24 -26.01
C THR A 446 10.83 6.18 -27.19
N ALA A 447 12.00 6.04 -27.81
CA ALA A 447 12.39 6.81 -28.99
C ALA A 447 11.43 6.60 -30.18
N LYS A 448 11.05 5.35 -30.44
CA LYS A 448 10.07 5.01 -31.48
C LYS A 448 8.72 5.70 -31.21
N LEU A 449 8.21 5.62 -29.99
CA LEU A 449 6.96 6.31 -29.61
C LEU A 449 7.06 7.83 -29.70
N LEU A 450 8.24 8.40 -29.50
CA LEU A 450 8.49 9.82 -29.69
C LEU A 450 8.35 10.20 -31.15
N ILE A 451 8.95 9.46 -32.09
CA ILE A 451 8.83 9.66 -33.55
C ILE A 451 7.36 9.50 -33.97
N GLU A 452 6.66 8.47 -33.49
CA GLU A 452 5.23 8.25 -33.77
C GLU A 452 4.35 9.40 -33.24
N SER A 453 4.81 10.09 -32.18
CA SER A 453 4.16 11.30 -31.65
C SER A 453 4.51 12.57 -32.41
N GLY A 454 5.29 12.50 -33.51
CA GLY A 454 5.75 13.64 -34.30
C GLY A 454 6.94 14.38 -33.68
N GLY A 455 7.68 13.75 -32.78
CA GLY A 455 8.86 14.33 -32.14
C GLY A 455 10.17 14.06 -32.90
N PRO A 456 11.29 14.57 -32.37
CA PRO A 456 12.61 14.39 -32.97
C PRO A 456 13.11 12.96 -32.85
N GLU A 457 14.04 12.58 -33.71
CA GLU A 457 14.83 11.37 -33.58
C GLU A 457 15.83 11.54 -32.42
N VAL A 458 15.89 10.52 -31.53
CA VAL A 458 16.82 10.45 -30.40
C VAL A 458 17.58 9.16 -30.48
N THR A 459 18.90 9.25 -30.52
CA THR A 459 19.82 8.09 -30.59
C THR A 459 20.62 7.85 -29.33
N SER A 460 20.58 8.76 -28.36
CA SER A 460 21.20 8.58 -27.04
C SER A 460 20.21 7.92 -26.09
N PHE A 461 20.61 6.80 -25.52
CA PHE A 461 19.77 5.96 -24.65
C PHE A 461 20.43 5.68 -23.30
N GLY A 462 19.60 5.47 -22.28
CA GLY A 462 19.99 4.98 -20.97
C GLY A 462 19.19 5.61 -19.84
N ASP A 463 18.96 4.83 -18.79
CA ASP A 463 18.35 5.31 -17.56
C ASP A 463 19.44 5.94 -16.69
N PRO A 464 19.26 7.18 -16.17
CA PRO A 464 20.26 7.81 -15.31
C PRO A 464 20.65 7.04 -14.06
N GLY A 465 19.84 6.08 -13.62
CA GLY A 465 20.19 5.19 -12.48
C GLY A 465 21.48 4.39 -12.69
N VAL A 466 21.94 4.21 -13.94
CA VAL A 466 23.17 3.47 -14.21
C VAL A 466 24.45 4.17 -13.74
N VAL A 467 24.41 5.49 -13.49
CA VAL A 467 25.58 6.25 -13.00
C VAL A 467 25.82 6.14 -11.50
N LEU A 468 24.98 5.40 -10.77
CA LEU A 468 25.07 5.31 -9.30
C LEU A 468 26.42 4.79 -8.82
N SER A 469 26.98 3.78 -9.47
CA SER A 469 28.31 3.24 -9.11
C SER A 469 29.45 4.28 -9.29
N ARG A 470 29.26 5.27 -10.14
CA ARG A 470 30.22 6.37 -10.31
C ARG A 470 30.02 7.49 -9.28
N ILE A 471 28.75 7.77 -8.91
CA ILE A 471 28.41 8.76 -7.87
C ILE A 471 28.83 8.28 -6.49
N LEU A 472 28.59 6.99 -6.21
CA LEU A 472 28.91 6.32 -4.96
C LEU A 472 29.80 5.10 -5.27
N PRO A 473 31.12 5.27 -5.35
CA PRO A 473 32.05 4.21 -5.78
C PRO A 473 32.29 3.21 -4.64
N PHE A 474 31.26 2.45 -4.27
CA PHE A 474 31.43 1.35 -3.31
C PHE A 474 32.19 0.20 -3.96
N THR A 475 33.25 -0.25 -3.31
CA THR A 475 33.91 -1.50 -3.67
C THR A 475 33.16 -2.63 -2.98
N ARG A 476 32.57 -3.55 -3.76
CA ARG A 476 31.93 -4.73 -3.23
C ARG A 476 32.99 -5.66 -2.62
N GLY A 477 32.96 -5.81 -1.30
CA GLY A 477 33.82 -6.71 -0.53
C GLY A 477 33.22 -8.11 -0.35
N GLU A 478 33.58 -8.76 0.75
CA GLU A 478 32.92 -9.98 1.19
C GLU A 478 31.45 -9.70 1.50
N THR A 479 30.58 -10.57 1.03
CA THR A 479 29.15 -10.46 1.25
C THR A 479 28.76 -11.07 2.60
N ASN A 480 27.58 -10.72 3.09
CA ASN A 480 27.07 -11.27 4.33
C ASN A 480 26.46 -12.69 4.17
N GLY A 481 26.54 -13.29 2.97
CA GLY A 481 25.98 -14.60 2.64
C GLY A 481 24.44 -14.64 2.61
N ARG A 482 23.76 -13.48 2.69
CA ARG A 482 22.30 -13.37 2.72
C ARG A 482 21.76 -12.77 1.42
N ILE A 483 20.48 -12.95 1.19
CA ILE A 483 19.77 -12.47 0.00
C ILE A 483 18.83 -11.34 0.40
N ALA A 484 18.88 -10.21 -0.30
CA ALA A 484 17.94 -9.14 -0.08
C ALA A 484 16.68 -9.33 -0.95
N LEU A 485 15.50 -9.39 -0.32
CA LEU A 485 14.24 -9.19 -1.04
C LEU A 485 13.91 -7.70 -1.04
N VAL A 486 13.69 -7.13 -2.23
CA VAL A 486 13.30 -5.73 -2.37
C VAL A 486 12.03 -5.62 -3.22
N ARG A 487 10.88 -5.51 -2.58
CA ARG A 487 9.59 -5.43 -3.27
C ARG A 487 9.30 -4.02 -3.78
N HIS A 488 8.73 -3.94 -4.98
CA HIS A 488 8.07 -2.70 -5.41
C HIS A 488 6.95 -2.33 -4.42
N TYR A 489 6.72 -1.05 -4.20
CA TYR A 489 5.74 -0.58 -3.18
C TYR A 489 4.31 -1.11 -3.42
N THR A 490 3.95 -1.45 -4.65
CA THR A 490 2.66 -2.07 -4.98
C THR A 490 2.59 -3.54 -4.59
N HIS A 491 3.72 -4.21 -4.43
CA HIS A 491 3.83 -5.62 -4.05
C HIS A 491 3.97 -5.83 -2.53
N VAL A 492 4.00 -4.76 -1.74
CA VAL A 492 4.13 -4.88 -0.26
C VAL A 492 2.99 -5.68 0.37
N GLN A 493 1.82 -5.72 -0.29
CA GLN A 493 0.66 -6.50 0.18
C GLN A 493 0.71 -7.97 -0.23
N ALA A 494 1.65 -8.40 -1.09
CA ALA A 494 1.82 -9.81 -1.40
C ALA A 494 2.27 -10.55 -0.13
N PRO A 495 1.59 -11.63 0.28
CA PRO A 495 1.94 -12.39 1.48
C PRO A 495 3.19 -13.23 1.19
N VAL A 496 4.35 -12.62 1.37
CA VAL A 496 5.63 -13.27 1.10
C VAL A 496 6.13 -13.96 2.37
N ARG A 497 6.54 -15.22 2.23
CA ARG A 497 7.28 -15.94 3.24
C ARG A 497 8.77 -15.90 2.91
N LEU A 498 9.56 -15.35 3.82
CA LEU A 498 11.02 -15.27 3.68
C LEU A 498 11.69 -16.53 4.22
N PRO A 499 12.58 -17.18 3.45
CA PRO A 499 13.53 -18.15 3.99
C PRO A 499 14.47 -17.48 5.01
N GLU A 500 15.09 -18.30 5.86
CA GLU A 500 15.96 -17.84 6.96
C GLU A 500 17.14 -16.96 6.50
N ASN A 501 17.68 -17.24 5.31
CA ASN A 501 18.79 -16.50 4.72
C ASN A 501 18.38 -15.25 3.94
N PHE A 502 17.10 -14.83 4.01
CA PHE A 502 16.61 -13.63 3.36
C PHE A 502 16.40 -12.48 4.35
N ASP A 503 16.60 -11.25 3.87
CA ASP A 503 16.19 -10.01 4.51
C ASP A 503 15.33 -9.19 3.56
N GLU A 504 14.28 -8.55 4.08
CA GLU A 504 13.48 -7.64 3.28
C GLU A 504 13.92 -6.19 3.48
N LEU A 505 14.20 -5.48 2.37
CA LEU A 505 14.51 -4.05 2.37
C LEU A 505 13.37 -3.26 1.73
N SER A 506 13.06 -2.10 2.31
CA SER A 506 11.98 -1.24 1.83
C SER A 506 12.49 -0.24 0.78
N VAL A 507 11.70 -0.06 -0.29
CA VAL A 507 11.92 1.01 -1.30
C VAL A 507 11.29 2.35 -0.91
N GLN A 508 10.65 2.46 0.25
CA GLN A 508 10.00 3.71 0.69
C GLN A 508 11.04 4.70 1.24
N ILE A 509 11.83 5.26 0.35
CA ILE A 509 13.00 6.09 0.63
C ILE A 509 12.89 7.39 -0.17
N SER A 510 13.27 8.51 0.45
CA SER A 510 13.27 9.83 -0.18
C SER A 510 14.47 10.70 0.21
N HIS A 511 15.00 10.57 1.44
CA HIS A 511 16.10 11.40 1.92
C HIS A 511 17.43 10.93 1.30
N PRO A 512 18.36 11.86 0.93
CA PRO A 512 19.64 11.48 0.33
C PRO A 512 20.45 10.51 1.19
N ASP A 513 20.48 10.69 2.50
CA ASP A 513 21.21 9.79 3.41
C ASP A 513 20.63 8.38 3.41
N ASP A 514 19.29 8.26 3.36
CA ASP A 514 18.62 6.95 3.26
C ASP A 514 18.91 6.28 1.90
N VAL A 515 19.04 7.07 0.82
CA VAL A 515 19.40 6.54 -0.51
C VAL A 515 20.81 5.97 -0.48
N ILE A 516 21.76 6.69 0.12
CA ILE A 516 23.15 6.24 0.27
C ILE A 516 23.19 4.95 1.10
N ALA A 517 22.58 4.95 2.29
CA ALA A 517 22.56 3.80 3.18
C ALA A 517 21.89 2.57 2.54
N PHE A 518 20.86 2.78 1.73
CA PHE A 518 20.18 1.69 1.03
C PHE A 518 21.06 1.08 -0.07
N ILE A 519 21.77 1.90 -0.86
CA ILE A 519 22.69 1.44 -1.90
C ILE A 519 23.89 0.72 -1.26
N GLU A 520 24.45 1.27 -0.19
CA GLU A 520 25.50 0.63 0.60
C GLU A 520 25.06 -0.74 1.10
N LYS A 521 23.84 -0.79 1.68
CA LYS A 521 23.27 -2.02 2.19
C LYS A 521 23.05 -3.07 1.09
N LEU A 522 22.61 -2.70 -0.11
CA LEU A 522 22.48 -3.64 -1.24
C LEU A 522 23.82 -4.28 -1.61
N ASN A 523 24.93 -3.57 -1.49
CA ASN A 523 26.26 -4.09 -1.81
C ASN A 523 26.78 -5.15 -0.80
N GLU A 524 26.20 -5.21 0.40
CA GLU A 524 26.55 -6.22 1.41
C GLU A 524 25.94 -7.60 1.14
N TYR A 525 24.83 -7.69 0.37
CA TYR A 525 24.14 -8.94 0.13
C TYR A 525 24.78 -9.79 -0.97
N GLU A 526 24.67 -11.11 -0.83
CA GLU A 526 25.10 -12.09 -1.85
C GLU A 526 24.41 -11.82 -3.19
N SER A 527 23.08 -11.72 -3.14
CA SER A 527 22.25 -11.39 -4.29
C SER A 527 21.01 -10.61 -3.87
N VAL A 528 20.29 -10.05 -4.86
CA VAL A 528 19.09 -9.26 -4.68
C VAL A 528 17.94 -9.88 -5.49
N VAL A 529 16.83 -10.15 -4.85
CA VAL A 529 15.57 -10.53 -5.49
C VAL A 529 14.65 -9.32 -5.47
N THR A 530 14.20 -8.84 -6.61
CA THR A 530 13.44 -7.60 -6.65
C THR A 530 12.31 -7.59 -7.67
N SER A 531 11.22 -6.93 -7.32
CA SER A 531 10.15 -6.54 -8.25
C SER A 531 10.19 -5.05 -8.60
N ALA A 532 11.21 -4.32 -8.13
CA ALA A 532 11.38 -2.89 -8.34
C ALA A 532 12.47 -2.62 -9.39
N MET A 533 12.06 -2.05 -10.52
CA MET A 533 12.94 -1.80 -11.67
C MET A 533 14.22 -1.03 -11.31
N HIS A 534 14.13 0.06 -10.53
CA HIS A 534 15.31 0.86 -10.21
C HIS A 534 16.25 0.19 -9.20
N VAL A 535 15.76 -0.80 -8.44
CA VAL A 535 16.63 -1.66 -7.63
C VAL A 535 17.45 -2.58 -8.54
N MET A 536 16.82 -3.18 -9.55
CA MET A 536 17.54 -3.94 -10.59
C MET A 536 18.58 -3.08 -11.31
N ILE A 537 18.21 -1.86 -11.73
CA ILE A 537 19.13 -0.91 -12.38
C ILE A 537 20.31 -0.61 -11.46
N THR A 538 20.07 -0.40 -10.17
CA THR A 538 21.12 -0.21 -9.17
C THR A 538 22.03 -1.44 -9.10
N CYS A 539 21.47 -2.63 -9.00
CA CYS A 539 22.27 -3.87 -9.00
C CYS A 539 23.16 -3.96 -10.26
N GLN A 540 22.64 -3.61 -11.42
CA GLN A 540 23.39 -3.65 -12.68
C GLN A 540 24.42 -2.53 -12.80
N SER A 541 24.23 -1.40 -12.12
CA SER A 541 25.26 -0.36 -12.00
C SER A 541 26.50 -0.86 -11.24
N TYR A 542 26.28 -1.67 -10.18
CA TYR A 542 27.35 -2.21 -9.33
C TYR A 542 27.83 -3.62 -9.71
N GLY A 543 27.09 -4.35 -10.57
CA GLY A 543 27.35 -5.76 -10.85
C GLY A 543 26.95 -6.69 -9.69
N ILE A 544 25.87 -6.36 -8.99
CA ILE A 544 25.29 -7.21 -7.94
C ILE A 544 24.41 -8.27 -8.61
N PRO A 545 24.55 -9.57 -8.27
CA PRO A 545 23.65 -10.62 -8.76
C PRO A 545 22.20 -10.27 -8.42
N CYS A 546 21.30 -10.34 -9.42
CA CYS A 546 19.93 -9.88 -9.25
C CYS A 546 18.93 -10.75 -10.01
N ALA A 547 17.83 -11.12 -9.34
CA ALA A 547 16.65 -11.74 -9.94
C ALA A 547 15.52 -10.71 -10.05
N LEU A 548 15.01 -10.48 -11.26
CA LEU A 548 13.85 -9.63 -11.49
C LEU A 548 12.59 -10.49 -11.48
N ILE A 549 11.69 -10.22 -10.55
CA ILE A 549 10.51 -11.04 -10.29
C ILE A 549 9.21 -10.26 -10.27
N VAL A 550 8.11 -10.99 -10.42
CA VAL A 550 6.76 -10.63 -9.94
C VAL A 550 6.21 -11.80 -9.14
N PHE A 551 5.23 -11.55 -8.28
CA PHE A 551 4.61 -12.62 -7.50
C PHE A 551 3.39 -13.16 -8.24
N LYS A 552 3.26 -14.50 -8.31
CA LYS A 552 2.06 -15.18 -8.87
C LYS A 552 0.81 -14.68 -8.14
N GLY A 553 -0.19 -14.23 -8.91
CA GLY A 553 -1.41 -13.62 -8.41
C GLY A 553 -1.34 -12.12 -8.13
N PHE A 554 -0.17 -11.49 -8.36
CA PHE A 554 0.07 -10.05 -8.18
C PHE A 554 0.73 -9.40 -9.41
N GLU A 555 0.73 -10.05 -10.54
CA GLU A 555 1.40 -9.60 -11.78
C GLU A 555 0.83 -8.24 -12.26
N GLU A 556 -0.48 -8.02 -12.09
CA GLU A 556 -1.16 -6.79 -12.50
C GLU A 556 -0.78 -5.55 -11.67
N TYR A 557 -0.15 -5.73 -10.51
CA TYR A 557 0.27 -4.62 -9.66
C TYR A 557 1.52 -3.88 -10.20
N VAL A 558 2.18 -4.43 -11.22
CA VAL A 558 3.24 -3.71 -11.93
C VAL A 558 2.61 -2.87 -13.05
N HIS A 559 2.62 -1.56 -12.89
CA HIS A 559 2.02 -0.65 -13.86
C HIS A 559 2.62 -0.79 -15.26
N GLY A 560 1.74 -0.88 -16.26
CA GLY A 560 2.07 -0.81 -17.67
C GLY A 560 2.08 -2.17 -18.38
N THR A 561 2.61 -2.17 -19.61
CA THR A 561 2.61 -3.31 -20.53
C THR A 561 3.90 -4.12 -20.51
N GLY A 562 4.77 -3.93 -19.50
CA GLY A 562 6.11 -4.56 -19.46
C GLY A 562 7.18 -3.83 -20.30
N ILE A 563 6.81 -3.00 -21.26
CA ILE A 563 7.71 -2.25 -22.15
C ILE A 563 8.89 -1.60 -21.42
N LYS A 564 8.71 -1.16 -20.18
CA LYS A 564 9.75 -0.47 -19.41
C LYS A 564 11.02 -1.29 -19.20
N TYR A 565 10.91 -2.60 -19.10
CA TYR A 565 12.05 -3.49 -18.85
C TYR A 565 12.87 -3.70 -20.12
N SER A 566 12.20 -4.05 -21.24
CA SER A 566 12.86 -4.22 -22.53
C SER A 566 13.44 -2.90 -23.06
N ASP A 567 12.71 -1.77 -22.88
CA ASP A 567 13.18 -0.44 -23.25
C ASP A 567 14.48 -0.06 -22.52
N TYR A 568 14.54 -0.33 -21.21
CA TYR A 568 15.75 -0.11 -20.42
C TYR A 568 16.89 -1.04 -20.84
N ALA A 569 16.65 -2.33 -20.93
CA ALA A 569 17.70 -3.31 -21.26
C ALA A 569 18.37 -2.99 -22.60
N LEU A 570 17.57 -2.73 -23.63
CA LEU A 570 18.09 -2.33 -24.94
C LEU A 570 18.84 -0.98 -24.88
N GLY A 571 18.33 -0.01 -24.12
CA GLY A 571 18.98 1.29 -23.94
C GLY A 571 20.28 1.22 -23.14
N ALA A 572 20.41 0.26 -22.25
CA ALA A 572 21.61 0.01 -21.45
C ALA A 572 22.62 -0.94 -22.14
N GLY A 573 22.26 -1.50 -23.30
CA GLY A 573 23.09 -2.50 -23.99
C GLY A 573 23.16 -3.84 -23.25
N LEU A 574 22.11 -4.19 -22.53
CA LEU A 574 21.98 -5.42 -21.75
C LEU A 574 20.99 -6.41 -22.40
N PRO A 575 21.08 -7.71 -22.10
CA PRO A 575 20.05 -8.66 -22.50
C PRO A 575 18.68 -8.25 -21.99
N VAL A 576 17.66 -8.45 -22.83
CA VAL A 576 16.27 -8.18 -22.43
C VAL A 576 15.87 -9.15 -21.31
N MET A 577 15.33 -8.60 -20.24
CA MET A 577 14.83 -9.35 -19.09
C MET A 577 13.40 -8.92 -18.80
N ASP A 578 12.51 -9.90 -18.76
CA ASP A 578 11.15 -9.70 -18.25
C ASP A 578 11.05 -10.23 -16.82
N PRO A 579 10.22 -9.63 -15.97
CA PRO A 579 10.00 -10.15 -14.62
C PRO A 579 9.45 -11.56 -14.66
N ILE A 580 10.06 -12.47 -13.91
CA ILE A 580 9.63 -13.88 -13.82
C ILE A 580 8.64 -14.02 -12.66
N ALA A 581 7.49 -14.66 -12.94
CA ALA A 581 6.47 -14.90 -11.92
C ALA A 581 6.88 -16.08 -11.01
N ILE A 582 7.15 -15.77 -9.75
CA ILE A 582 7.53 -16.77 -8.73
C ILE A 582 6.43 -16.90 -7.66
N ASN A 583 6.47 -18.00 -6.91
CA ASN A 583 5.58 -18.20 -5.79
C ASN A 583 5.88 -17.18 -4.66
N PRO A 584 4.87 -16.58 -3.98
CA PRO A 584 5.09 -15.77 -2.79
C PRO A 584 5.81 -16.50 -1.64
N LYS A 585 5.70 -17.82 -1.56
CA LYS A 585 6.60 -18.65 -0.76
C LYS A 585 7.91 -18.76 -1.52
N LEU A 586 8.90 -17.97 -1.14
CA LEU A 586 10.18 -17.93 -1.83
C LEU A 586 10.90 -19.28 -1.69
N ASP A 587 11.40 -19.80 -2.82
CA ASP A 587 12.19 -21.01 -2.89
C ASP A 587 13.48 -20.72 -3.69
N MET A 588 14.62 -21.10 -3.13
CA MET A 588 15.91 -20.91 -3.78
C MET A 588 16.00 -21.66 -5.11
N ALA A 589 15.35 -22.84 -5.23
CA ALA A 589 15.30 -23.59 -6.47
C ALA A 589 14.58 -22.84 -7.62
N GLU A 590 13.62 -21.95 -7.31
CA GLU A 590 13.01 -21.05 -8.30
C GLU A 590 13.85 -19.79 -8.58
N ILE A 591 14.66 -19.34 -7.61
CA ILE A 591 15.36 -18.05 -7.65
C ILE A 591 16.75 -18.14 -8.26
N GLU A 592 17.54 -19.16 -7.91
CA GLU A 592 18.91 -19.33 -8.42
C GLU A 592 19.00 -19.36 -9.95
N PRO A 593 18.14 -20.10 -10.68
CA PRO A 593 18.21 -20.16 -12.14
C PRO A 593 17.92 -18.83 -12.84
N ILE A 594 17.27 -17.89 -12.15
CA ILE A 594 16.84 -16.57 -12.69
C ILE A 594 17.67 -15.43 -12.12
N THR A 595 18.68 -15.72 -11.31
CA THR A 595 19.61 -14.73 -10.75
C THR A 595 20.80 -14.55 -11.69
N PHE A 596 20.94 -13.36 -12.25
CA PHE A 596 22.00 -13.04 -13.20
C PHE A 596 22.86 -11.89 -12.72
N THR A 597 24.14 -11.93 -13.04
CA THR A 597 25.06 -10.83 -12.81
C THR A 597 25.30 -10.08 -14.12
N TYR A 598 24.61 -8.95 -14.27
CA TYR A 598 24.86 -8.04 -15.38
C TYR A 598 25.47 -6.76 -14.83
N LYS A 599 26.41 -6.19 -15.57
CA LYS A 599 27.00 -4.88 -15.26
C LYS A 599 26.93 -4.00 -16.50
N VAL A 600 26.44 -2.78 -16.32
CA VAL A 600 26.42 -1.78 -17.38
C VAL A 600 27.86 -1.40 -17.73
N SER A 601 28.17 -1.30 -19.02
CA SER A 601 29.53 -0.94 -19.49
C SER A 601 29.90 0.49 -19.11
N GLU A 602 31.19 0.73 -18.85
CA GLU A 602 31.69 2.07 -18.53
C GLU A 602 31.40 3.08 -19.66
N SER A 603 31.51 2.64 -20.92
CA SER A 603 31.16 3.48 -22.09
C SER A 603 29.68 3.92 -22.08
N LYS A 604 28.77 3.05 -21.64
CA LYS A 604 27.34 3.40 -21.51
C LYS A 604 27.12 4.35 -20.33
N ILE A 605 27.83 4.16 -19.24
CA ILE A 605 27.79 5.10 -18.09
C ILE A 605 28.30 6.48 -18.53
N ASP A 606 29.38 6.55 -19.32
CA ASP A 606 29.90 7.80 -19.87
C ASP A 606 28.89 8.52 -20.74
N GLU A 607 28.21 7.78 -21.63
CA GLU A 607 27.15 8.33 -22.49
C GLU A 607 26.00 8.94 -21.65
N VAL A 608 25.52 8.22 -20.66
CA VAL A 608 24.43 8.67 -19.78
C VAL A 608 24.86 9.87 -18.94
N GLU A 609 26.08 9.84 -18.38
CA GLU A 609 26.63 10.98 -17.64
C GLU A 609 26.77 12.22 -18.51
N ALA A 610 27.23 12.08 -19.76
CA ALA A 610 27.31 13.17 -20.72
C ALA A 610 25.94 13.79 -20.98
N ALA A 611 24.90 12.97 -21.14
CA ALA A 611 23.52 13.44 -21.33
C ALA A 611 22.99 14.19 -20.09
N ILE A 612 23.28 13.72 -18.87
CA ILE A 612 22.94 14.42 -17.62
C ILE A 612 23.63 15.79 -17.58
N ARG A 613 24.94 15.84 -17.82
CA ARG A 613 25.72 17.09 -17.82
C ARG A 613 25.25 18.07 -18.89
N GLU A 614 24.89 17.58 -20.08
CA GLU A 614 24.33 18.40 -21.15
C GLU A 614 22.99 19.02 -20.75
N SER A 615 22.11 18.27 -20.11
CA SER A 615 20.82 18.77 -19.63
C SER A 615 20.99 19.93 -18.64
N LEU A 616 22.00 19.85 -17.76
CA LEU A 616 22.31 20.89 -16.79
C LEU A 616 22.87 22.16 -17.44
N LYS A 617 23.58 22.06 -18.59
CA LYS A 617 24.07 23.22 -19.34
C LYS A 617 22.93 24.06 -19.92
N ARG A 618 21.77 23.43 -20.25
CA ARG A 618 20.58 24.13 -20.77
C ARG A 618 20.03 25.17 -19.78
N PHE A 619 20.34 25.04 -18.48
CA PHE A 619 19.94 25.98 -17.42
C PHE A 619 21.05 27.00 -17.06
N LYS A 620 22.21 27.00 -17.72
CA LYS A 620 23.27 27.98 -17.48
C LYS A 620 23.07 29.30 -18.24
N LYS A 621 22.12 29.31 -19.16
CA LYS A 621 21.70 30.49 -19.90
C LYS A 621 20.47 31.09 -19.21
#